data_0bfbb232d77e89c367abdc4327b80978
#
_entry.id   0bfbb232d77e89c367abdc4327b80978
#
_cell.length_a   1.000
_cell.length_b   1.000
_cell.length_c   1.000
_cell.angle_alpha   90.00
_cell.angle_beta   90.00
_cell.angle_gamma   90.00
#
_symmetry.space_group_name_H-M   'P 1'
#
loop_
_entity.id
_entity.type
_entity.pdbx_description
1 polymer ?
#
loop_
_entity_poly.entity_id
_entity_poly.type
_entity_poly.pdbx_seq_one_letter_code
_entity_poly.pdbx_strand_id
1 'polypeptide(L)'
;LHNVGDQLTATVSEALMCSLGGSAFINIKLPGEAPELIDGADAMPVIPAADLNNQEKAWKRADIPYGDGISVNVGHASVAVPGMLRALELAWQRH
;
A
#
# COMPACT_ATOMS: atom_id res chain seq x y z
N LEU A 1 -8.63 -12.98 -14.71
CA LEU A 1 -8.49 -13.82 -13.50
C LEU A 1 -7.05 -14.28 -13.23
N HIS A 2 -6.22 -14.52 -14.26
CA HIS A 2 -4.81 -14.90 -14.08
C HIS A 2 -4.02 -13.79 -13.32
N ASN A 3 -4.28 -12.52 -13.61
CA ASN A 3 -3.52 -11.41 -13.07
C ASN A 3 -3.60 -11.26 -11.53
N VAL A 4 -4.71 -11.61 -10.88
CA VAL A 4 -4.81 -11.55 -9.41
C VAL A 4 -3.95 -12.65 -8.77
N GLY A 5 -3.99 -13.87 -9.33
CA GLY A 5 -3.14 -14.97 -8.89
C GLY A 5 -1.65 -14.66 -9.05
N ASP A 6 -1.27 -14.06 -10.17
CA ASP A 6 0.12 -13.65 -10.45
C ASP A 6 0.60 -12.59 -9.46
N GLN A 7 -0.23 -11.61 -9.11
CA GLN A 7 0.08 -10.59 -8.10
C GLN A 7 0.28 -11.22 -6.71
N LEU A 8 -0.60 -12.14 -6.30
CA LEU A 8 -0.44 -12.84 -5.03
C LEU A 8 0.81 -13.72 -5.03
N THR A 9 1.15 -14.37 -6.15
CA THR A 9 2.39 -15.13 -6.29
C THR A 9 3.61 -14.22 -6.15
N ALA A 10 3.58 -13.02 -6.74
CA ALA A 10 4.66 -12.05 -6.65
C ALA A 10 4.94 -11.63 -5.20
N THR A 11 3.94 -11.60 -4.31
CA THR A 11 4.17 -11.28 -2.89
C THR A 11 5.03 -12.31 -2.16
N VAL A 12 5.14 -13.52 -2.70
CA VAL A 12 5.99 -14.59 -2.16
C VAL A 12 7.36 -14.60 -2.82
N SER A 13 7.42 -14.44 -4.15
CA SER A 13 8.67 -14.50 -4.91
C SER A 13 9.49 -13.21 -4.85
N GLU A 14 8.82 -12.07 -4.73
CA GLU A 14 9.41 -10.73 -4.75
C GLU A 14 9.05 -9.92 -3.48
N ALA A 15 9.12 -10.57 -2.32
CA ALA A 15 8.65 -10.02 -1.04
C ALA A 15 9.30 -8.67 -0.65
N LEU A 16 10.48 -8.33 -1.20
CA LEU A 16 11.12 -7.04 -0.97
C LEU A 16 10.40 -5.89 -1.69
N MET A 17 9.87 -6.16 -2.89
CA MET A 17 9.27 -5.14 -3.76
C MET A 17 7.74 -5.20 -3.78
N CYS A 18 7.16 -6.34 -3.40
CA CYS A 18 5.74 -6.59 -3.43
C CYS A 18 5.30 -7.32 -2.17
N SER A 19 4.40 -6.72 -1.39
CA SER A 19 3.92 -7.34 -0.15
C SER A 19 2.41 -7.12 0.02
N LEU A 20 1.76 -8.02 0.76
CA LEU A 20 0.33 -7.89 1.10
C LEU A 20 0.02 -6.64 1.92
N GLY A 21 1.03 -6.12 2.63
CA GLY A 21 0.94 -4.90 3.42
C GLY A 21 1.26 -3.62 2.64
N GLY A 22 1.31 -3.67 1.31
CA GLY A 22 1.66 -2.54 0.46
C GLY A 22 0.49 -1.91 -0.28
N SER A 23 0.84 -0.94 -1.12
CA SER A 23 -0.07 -0.30 -2.09
C SER A 23 -0.09 -1.06 -3.40
N ALA A 24 -1.15 -0.89 -4.19
CA ALA A 24 -1.19 -1.33 -5.57
C ALA A 24 -2.02 -0.37 -6.43
N PHE A 25 -1.54 -0.11 -7.65
CA PHE A 25 -2.31 0.53 -8.70
C PHE A 25 -2.52 -0.49 -9.81
N ILE A 26 -3.77 -0.90 -10.04
CA ILE A 26 -4.10 -1.94 -11.01
C ILE A 26 -4.73 -1.30 -12.23
N ASN A 27 -4.03 -1.35 -13.35
CA ASN A 27 -4.53 -0.86 -14.63
C ASN A 27 -5.02 -2.06 -15.47
N ILE A 28 -6.32 -2.06 -15.79
CA ILE A 28 -6.99 -3.13 -16.53
C ILE A 28 -7.44 -2.59 -17.89
N LYS A 29 -7.06 -3.28 -18.95
CA LYS A 29 -7.50 -2.96 -20.31
C LYS A 29 -8.01 -4.24 -20.98
N LEU A 30 -9.32 -4.32 -21.16
CA LEU A 30 -9.94 -5.39 -21.93
C LEU A 30 -10.16 -4.97 -23.39
N PRO A 31 -10.14 -5.93 -24.32
CA PRO A 31 -10.43 -5.64 -25.73
C PRO A 31 -11.82 -5.00 -25.91
N GLY A 32 -11.87 -3.85 -26.57
CA GLY A 32 -13.12 -3.13 -26.82
C GLY A 32 -13.65 -2.25 -25.67
N GLU A 33 -13.02 -2.28 -24.48
CA GLU A 33 -13.43 -1.48 -23.34
C GLU A 33 -12.48 -0.30 -23.09
N ALA A 34 -12.92 0.70 -22.35
CA ALA A 34 -12.05 1.75 -21.86
C ALA A 34 -11.10 1.18 -20.77
N PRO A 35 -9.87 1.70 -20.63
CA PRO A 35 -9.00 1.29 -19.55
C PRO A 35 -9.59 1.72 -18.19
N GLU A 36 -9.51 0.83 -17.20
CA GLU A 36 -9.89 1.08 -15.81
C GLU A 36 -8.64 1.10 -14.94
N LEU A 37 -8.56 2.07 -14.03
CA LEU A 37 -7.55 2.12 -12.98
C LEU A 37 -8.23 1.90 -11.63
N ILE A 38 -7.76 0.90 -10.89
CA ILE A 38 -8.14 0.66 -9.50
C ILE A 38 -7.02 1.19 -8.61
N ASP A 39 -7.38 2.18 -7.79
CA ASP A 39 -6.48 2.79 -6.82
C ASP A 39 -6.52 2.00 -5.50
N GLY A 40 -5.43 1.35 -5.18
CA GLY A 40 -5.16 0.65 -3.93
C GLY A 40 -4.00 1.28 -3.17
N ALA A 41 -3.89 2.60 -3.20
CA ALA A 41 -2.90 3.32 -2.38
C ALA A 41 -3.12 3.08 -0.89
N ASP A 42 -2.06 3.27 -0.13
CA ASP A 42 -2.12 3.25 1.33
C ASP A 42 -2.96 4.43 1.84
N ALA A 43 -3.68 4.21 2.93
CA ALA A 43 -4.44 5.24 3.59
C ALA A 43 -3.89 5.51 5.00
N MET A 44 -4.01 6.76 5.46
CA MET A 44 -3.74 7.06 6.86
C MET A 44 -4.81 6.40 7.75
N PRO A 45 -4.40 5.76 8.86
CA PRO A 45 -5.36 5.28 9.85
C PRO A 45 -6.20 6.43 10.41
N VAL A 46 -7.48 6.17 10.67
CA VAL A 46 -8.31 7.12 11.41
C VAL A 46 -7.84 7.13 12.85
N ILE A 47 -7.36 8.27 13.32
CA ILE A 47 -6.88 8.45 14.67
C ILE A 47 -7.94 9.24 15.45
N PRO A 48 -8.42 8.73 16.61
CA PRO A 48 -9.34 9.46 17.45
C PRO A 48 -8.76 10.82 17.86
N ALA A 49 -9.59 11.86 17.91
CA ALA A 49 -9.15 13.22 18.24
C ALA A 49 -8.44 13.30 19.62
N ALA A 50 -8.80 12.44 20.57
CA ALA A 50 -8.16 12.34 21.88
C ALA A 50 -6.68 11.88 21.79
N ASP A 51 -6.32 11.14 20.74
CA ASP A 51 -4.98 10.58 20.57
C ASP A 51 -4.06 11.46 19.71
N LEU A 52 -4.61 12.50 19.06
CA LEU A 52 -3.84 13.41 18.20
C LEU A 52 -2.68 14.09 18.97
N ASN A 53 -2.89 14.44 20.23
CA ASN A 53 -1.87 15.08 21.06
C ASN A 53 -0.74 14.14 21.52
N ASN A 54 -0.92 12.83 21.34
CA ASN A 54 0.06 11.82 21.71
C ASN A 54 0.90 11.33 20.52
N GLN A 55 0.60 11.78 19.31
CA GLN A 55 1.29 11.30 18.09
C GLN A 55 2.77 11.61 18.05
N GLU A 56 3.18 12.79 18.54
CA GLU A 56 4.60 13.16 18.57
C GLU A 56 5.47 12.21 19.40
N LYS A 57 4.86 11.44 20.32
CA LYS A 57 5.55 10.43 21.12
C LYS A 57 5.56 9.04 20.46
N ALA A 58 4.73 8.84 19.44
CA ALA A 58 4.50 7.54 18.85
C ALA A 58 5.38 7.25 17.62
N TRP A 59 6.12 8.23 17.12
CA TRP A 59 7.08 8.08 16.05
C TRP A 59 8.35 8.91 16.33
N LYS A 60 9.45 8.52 15.70
CA LYS A 60 10.73 9.24 15.71
C LYS A 60 11.20 9.41 14.29
N ARG A 61 11.86 10.53 14.04
CA ARG A 61 12.56 10.73 12.78
C ARG A 61 13.86 9.93 12.80
N ALA A 62 14.10 9.15 11.77
CA ALA A 62 15.32 8.39 11.57
C ALA A 62 15.91 8.72 10.20
N ASP A 63 17.21 8.97 10.16
CA ASP A 63 17.94 9.21 8.92
C ASP A 63 18.54 7.88 8.44
N ILE A 64 18.21 7.52 7.20
CA ILE A 64 18.68 6.30 6.56
C ILE A 64 19.70 6.67 5.50
N PRO A 65 20.92 6.10 5.52
CA PRO A 65 21.97 6.35 4.54
C PRO A 65 21.66 5.61 3.21
N TYR A 66 20.60 6.04 2.53
CA TYR A 66 20.19 5.50 1.24
C TYR A 66 20.24 6.62 0.20
N GLY A 67 21.04 6.45 -0.85
CA GLY A 67 21.30 7.50 -1.83
C GLY A 67 21.95 8.72 -1.17
N ASP A 68 21.35 9.90 -1.36
CA ASP A 68 21.80 11.16 -0.73
C ASP A 68 21.33 11.30 0.74
N GLY A 69 20.77 10.24 1.30
CA GLY A 69 20.16 10.22 2.62
C GLY A 69 18.68 10.58 2.61
N ILE A 70 17.86 9.79 3.27
CA ILE A 70 16.43 10.06 3.45
C ILE A 70 16.06 10.08 4.93
N SER A 71 15.19 11.00 5.31
CA SER A 71 14.59 11.03 6.64
C SER A 71 13.21 10.40 6.61
N VAL A 72 12.97 9.40 7.44
CA VAL A 72 11.70 8.69 7.55
C VAL A 72 11.16 8.74 8.98
N ASN A 73 9.86 8.63 9.10
CA ASN A 73 9.21 8.47 10.39
C ASN A 73 9.16 6.99 10.74
N VAL A 74 9.66 6.60 11.90
CA VAL A 74 9.67 5.23 12.43
C VAL A 74 8.90 5.17 13.74
N GLY A 75 8.08 4.15 13.88
CA GLY A 75 7.28 3.93 15.09
C GLY A 75 5.86 3.47 14.75
N HIS A 76 5.11 3.11 15.78
CA HIS A 76 3.76 2.55 15.59
C HIS A 76 2.75 3.55 15.00
N ALA A 77 2.98 4.86 15.11
CA ALA A 77 2.14 5.87 14.48
C ALA A 77 2.53 6.20 13.02
N SER A 78 3.58 5.58 12.48
CA SER A 78 4.00 5.73 11.08
C SER A 78 3.46 4.60 10.18
N VAL A 79 2.49 3.84 10.66
CA VAL A 79 1.87 2.73 9.91
C VAL A 79 0.76 3.26 9.02
N ALA A 80 0.70 2.78 7.79
CA ALA A 80 -0.41 3.03 6.87
C ALA A 80 -1.36 1.82 6.82
N VAL A 81 -2.59 2.05 6.40
CA VAL A 81 -3.56 0.99 6.11
C VAL A 81 -3.33 0.53 4.67
N PRO A 82 -2.95 -0.74 4.44
CA PRO A 82 -2.64 -1.22 3.10
C PRO A 82 -3.88 -1.26 2.18
N GLY A 83 -3.74 -0.80 0.95
CA GLY A 83 -4.83 -0.81 -0.03
C GLY A 83 -4.78 -1.98 -1.02
N MET A 84 -3.65 -2.67 -1.14
CA MET A 84 -3.42 -3.69 -2.17
C MET A 84 -4.48 -4.80 -2.20
N LEU A 85 -4.77 -5.43 -1.05
CA LEU A 85 -5.74 -6.52 -1.00
C LEU A 85 -7.15 -6.08 -1.42
N ARG A 86 -7.56 -4.87 -1.03
CA ARG A 86 -8.86 -4.33 -1.44
C ARG A 86 -8.90 -4.04 -2.94
N ALA A 87 -7.82 -3.55 -3.51
CA ALA A 87 -7.71 -3.33 -4.96
C ALA A 87 -7.79 -4.65 -5.74
N LEU A 88 -7.10 -5.70 -5.28
CA LEU A 88 -7.17 -7.05 -5.88
C LEU A 88 -8.58 -7.65 -5.78
N GLU A 89 -9.25 -7.49 -4.64
CA GLU A 89 -10.64 -7.92 -4.46
C GLU A 89 -11.58 -7.21 -5.46
N LEU A 90 -11.45 -5.90 -5.61
CA LEU A 90 -12.24 -5.13 -6.57
C LEU A 90 -11.98 -5.56 -8.02
N ALA A 91 -10.72 -5.78 -8.38
CA ALA A 91 -10.35 -6.30 -9.69
C ALA A 91 -11.00 -7.66 -9.97
N TRP A 92 -10.97 -8.55 -8.97
CA TRP A 92 -11.60 -9.87 -9.05
C TRP A 92 -13.13 -9.81 -9.20
N GLN A 93 -13.78 -8.89 -8.46
CA GLN A 93 -15.26 -8.77 -8.50
C GLN A 93 -15.79 -8.15 -9.80
N ARG A 94 -14.98 -7.31 -10.46
CA ARG A 94 -15.40 -6.56 -11.66
C ARG A 94 -15.06 -7.27 -12.96
N HIS A 95 -14.06 -8.11 -12.94
CA HIS A 95 -13.49 -8.80 -14.10
C HIS A 95 -13.25 -10.29 -13.86
#